data_60832459b5c2814df1e6d3bb7044b44c
#
_entry.id   60832459b5c2814df1e6d3bb7044b44c
#
_cell.length_a   1.000
_cell.length_b   1.000
_cell.length_c   1.000
_cell.angle_alpha   90.00
_cell.angle_beta   90.00
_cell.angle_gamma   90.00
#
_symmetry.space_group_name_H-M   'P 1'
#
loop_
_entity.id
_entity.type
_entity.pdbx_description
1 polymer ?
#
loop_
_entity_poly.entity_id
_entity_poly.type
_entity_poly.pdbx_seq_one_letter_code
_entity_poly.pdbx_strand_id
1 'polypeptide(L)'
;DIDPDPETIVLQNQLVDYLEQTIPKCKAVIVSDYGKGLLSTESLKTIAACGKKHGIPIVGDPRRTTNYSIYQDFTLIKPNRKETEAAVGFTIKDQNDVLKAAEQLKAEVKLEFLVISLDRDGLLLFHNPEDYYFFEAETQEVFDVVGAGDMVSSMLTFMLAGQAKIEQAAYWAQLAAGMEIQHVGVVSFSKHELLQRYDYGETSAKIVTQEKLYRNLPQEIPIVFTNGYFDEISAGHLKFLHQLNTLKGFNIVAINSDQSITKQKGRPPLLNERERALLLSAIEAVDRVIIFDDPDASSLIRNIRPALVVKGKHFEKQQLPEQEAIRESGAKLEYFSEY
;
A
#
# COMPACT_ATOMS: atom_id res chain seq x y z
N ASP A 1 14.65 37.64 -15.75
CA ASP A 1 15.74 37.15 -14.90
C ASP A 1 16.13 38.30 -13.98
N ILE A 2 15.79 38.18 -12.71
CA ILE A 2 16.27 39.09 -11.66
C ILE A 2 17.55 38.42 -11.13
N ASP A 3 18.67 39.11 -11.19
CA ASP A 3 19.92 38.65 -10.61
C ASP A 3 19.67 38.36 -9.11
N PRO A 4 20.09 37.20 -8.58
CA PRO A 4 19.89 36.88 -7.17
C PRO A 4 20.64 37.93 -6.32
N ASP A 5 20.00 38.34 -5.23
CA ASP A 5 20.64 39.27 -4.31
C ASP A 5 21.91 38.66 -3.66
N PRO A 6 22.83 39.48 -3.15
CA PRO A 6 24.10 39.00 -2.57
C PRO A 6 23.94 38.00 -1.45
N GLU A 7 22.88 38.10 -0.63
CA GLU A 7 22.63 37.18 0.47
C GLU A 7 22.22 35.80 -0.07
N THR A 8 21.39 35.74 -1.09
CA THR A 8 21.02 34.51 -1.80
C THR A 8 22.24 33.80 -2.39
N ILE A 9 23.19 34.57 -3.00
CA ILE A 9 24.43 34.00 -3.55
C ILE A 9 25.29 33.39 -2.44
N VAL A 10 25.43 34.08 -1.30
CA VAL A 10 26.20 33.55 -0.15
C VAL A 10 25.59 32.25 0.38
N LEU A 11 24.27 32.19 0.54
CA LEU A 11 23.56 31.00 1.00
C LEU A 11 23.71 29.83 0.00
N GLN A 12 23.66 30.10 -1.29
CA GLN A 12 23.85 29.07 -2.31
C GLN A 12 25.28 28.51 -2.29
N ASN A 13 26.31 29.33 -2.13
CA ASN A 13 27.69 28.87 -2.00
C ASN A 13 27.88 28.02 -0.74
N GLN A 14 27.33 28.45 0.39
CA GLN A 14 27.35 27.67 1.64
C GLN A 14 26.64 26.32 1.47
N LEU A 15 25.54 26.26 0.73
CA LEU A 15 24.85 25.02 0.41
C LEU A 15 25.73 24.09 -0.43
N VAL A 16 26.40 24.59 -1.46
CA VAL A 16 27.33 23.81 -2.30
C VAL A 16 28.45 23.21 -1.44
N ASP A 17 29.12 24.01 -0.61
CA ASP A 17 30.18 23.53 0.28
C ASP A 17 29.68 22.45 1.25
N TYR A 18 28.48 22.64 1.80
CA TYR A 18 27.85 21.67 2.68
C TYR A 18 27.55 20.35 1.96
N LEU A 19 27.02 20.41 0.73
CA LEU A 19 26.70 19.23 -0.08
C LEU A 19 27.96 18.44 -0.41
N GLU A 20 29.04 19.09 -0.82
CA GLU A 20 30.33 18.45 -1.11
C GLU A 20 30.93 17.71 0.10
N GLN A 21 30.73 18.24 1.30
CA GLN A 21 31.20 17.62 2.54
C GLN A 21 30.29 16.52 3.08
N THR A 22 29.01 16.57 2.77
CA THR A 22 27.97 15.71 3.38
C THR A 22 27.63 14.52 2.50
N ILE A 23 27.46 14.70 1.19
CA ILE A 23 27.07 13.63 0.25
C ILE A 23 28.03 12.43 0.35
N PRO A 24 29.35 12.57 0.43
CA PRO A 24 30.26 11.43 0.55
C PRO A 24 30.03 10.53 1.78
N LYS A 25 29.31 11.04 2.77
CA LYS A 25 28.98 10.30 4.01
C LYS A 25 27.63 9.61 3.96
N CYS A 26 26.83 9.86 2.92
CA CYS A 26 25.51 9.30 2.73
C CYS A 26 25.59 7.95 1.99
N LYS A 27 24.55 7.13 2.13
CA LYS A 27 24.39 5.90 1.33
C LYS A 27 23.52 6.13 0.09
N ALA A 28 22.65 7.13 0.13
CA ALA A 28 21.85 7.65 -0.98
C ALA A 28 21.41 9.07 -0.64
N VAL A 29 20.96 9.82 -1.64
CA VAL A 29 20.43 11.19 -1.48
C VAL A 29 19.09 11.29 -2.17
N ILE A 30 18.10 11.87 -1.48
CA ILE A 30 16.84 12.29 -2.05
C ILE A 30 16.83 13.80 -2.25
N VAL A 31 16.38 14.25 -3.41
CA VAL A 31 16.27 15.66 -3.78
C VAL A 31 14.80 15.93 -4.08
N SER A 32 14.08 16.54 -3.14
CA SER A 32 12.70 17.02 -3.35
C SER A 32 12.74 18.50 -3.78
N ASP A 33 12.55 18.76 -5.07
CA ASP A 33 12.60 20.11 -5.61
C ASP A 33 11.20 20.70 -5.77
N TYR A 34 10.79 21.50 -4.81
CA TYR A 34 9.51 22.23 -4.85
C TYR A 34 9.54 23.54 -5.65
N GLY A 35 10.67 23.87 -6.30
CA GLY A 35 10.80 25.11 -7.07
C GLY A 35 10.73 26.40 -6.25
N LYS A 36 11.10 26.35 -4.95
CA LYS A 36 11.05 27.49 -4.03
C LYS A 36 12.36 28.29 -3.96
N GLY A 37 13.31 28.05 -4.87
CA GLY A 37 14.55 28.82 -4.99
C GLY A 37 15.74 28.30 -4.17
N LEU A 38 15.56 27.31 -3.29
CA LEU A 38 16.67 26.71 -2.52
C LEU A 38 17.66 25.99 -3.46
N LEU A 39 17.15 25.19 -4.40
CA LEU A 39 17.96 24.41 -5.32
C LEU A 39 18.17 25.19 -6.63
N SER A 40 19.40 25.68 -6.81
CA SER A 40 19.88 26.27 -8.07
C SER A 40 20.36 25.17 -9.03
N THR A 41 20.53 25.53 -10.32
CA THR A 41 21.14 24.64 -11.31
C THR A 41 22.55 24.21 -10.88
N GLU A 42 23.29 25.07 -10.20
CA GLU A 42 24.63 24.77 -9.70
C GLU A 42 24.61 23.77 -8.56
N SER A 43 23.73 23.94 -7.58
CA SER A 43 23.58 22.97 -6.47
C SER A 43 23.13 21.60 -6.97
N LEU A 44 22.22 21.53 -7.96
CA LEU A 44 21.81 20.27 -8.58
C LEU A 44 22.97 19.58 -9.32
N LYS A 45 23.79 20.33 -10.05
CA LYS A 45 25.01 19.79 -10.68
C LYS A 45 26.01 19.30 -9.66
N THR A 46 26.21 20.02 -8.56
CA THR A 46 27.09 19.58 -7.46
C THR A 46 26.61 18.28 -6.86
N ILE A 47 25.30 18.16 -6.59
CA ILE A 47 24.69 16.91 -6.07
C ILE A 47 24.98 15.75 -7.04
N ALA A 48 24.70 15.93 -8.33
CA ALA A 48 24.95 14.92 -9.36
C ALA A 48 26.43 14.51 -9.43
N ALA A 49 27.33 15.48 -9.48
CA ALA A 49 28.78 15.25 -9.57
C ALA A 49 29.32 14.52 -8.33
N CYS A 50 28.88 14.91 -7.12
CA CYS A 50 29.26 14.23 -5.89
C CYS A 50 28.72 12.80 -5.84
N GLY A 51 27.44 12.59 -6.22
CA GLY A 51 26.86 11.26 -6.30
C GLY A 51 27.65 10.33 -7.22
N LYS A 52 27.93 10.79 -8.43
CA LYS A 52 28.70 10.06 -9.45
C LYS A 52 30.13 9.76 -8.98
N LYS A 53 30.81 10.74 -8.40
CA LYS A 53 32.19 10.60 -7.92
C LYS A 53 32.31 9.57 -6.82
N HIS A 54 31.32 9.47 -5.93
CA HIS A 54 31.37 8.61 -4.74
C HIS A 54 30.51 7.34 -4.86
N GLY A 55 29.85 7.11 -6.02
CA GLY A 55 28.98 5.96 -6.25
C GLY A 55 27.72 5.98 -5.36
N ILE A 56 27.21 7.17 -5.06
CA ILE A 56 26.06 7.38 -4.19
C ILE A 56 24.82 7.64 -5.04
N PRO A 57 23.78 6.82 -4.95
CA PRO A 57 22.53 7.02 -5.68
C PRO A 57 21.89 8.36 -5.36
N ILE A 58 21.49 9.10 -6.39
CA ILE A 58 20.73 10.35 -6.29
C ILE A 58 19.34 10.14 -6.88
N VAL A 59 18.32 10.27 -6.06
CA VAL A 59 16.92 10.19 -6.43
C VAL A 59 16.30 11.58 -6.42
N GLY A 60 15.82 12.04 -7.59
CA GLY A 60 15.19 13.34 -7.73
C GLY A 60 13.66 13.23 -7.77
N ASP A 61 12.98 14.02 -6.95
CA ASP A 61 11.57 14.35 -7.09
C ASP A 61 11.51 15.77 -7.70
N PRO A 62 11.36 15.88 -9.04
CA PRO A 62 11.60 17.11 -9.73
C PRO A 62 10.44 18.10 -9.57
N ARG A 63 10.73 19.40 -9.56
CA ARG A 63 9.69 20.41 -9.68
C ARG A 63 9.03 20.34 -11.06
N ARG A 64 7.80 20.80 -11.14
CA ARG A 64 7.13 21.00 -12.43
C ARG A 64 7.92 21.98 -13.29
N THR A 65 8.48 21.50 -14.39
CA THR A 65 9.29 22.28 -15.34
C THR A 65 9.19 21.67 -16.74
N THR A 66 9.51 22.43 -17.76
CA THR A 66 9.68 21.93 -19.13
C THR A 66 11.15 21.64 -19.46
N ASN A 67 12.07 21.92 -18.55
CA ASN A 67 13.49 21.66 -18.73
C ASN A 67 14.01 20.76 -17.63
N TYR A 68 14.01 19.47 -17.88
CA TYR A 68 14.50 18.45 -16.95
C TYR A 68 16.01 18.22 -17.04
N SER A 69 16.72 18.83 -18.00
CA SER A 69 18.18 18.71 -18.14
C SER A 69 18.95 19.20 -16.91
N ILE A 70 18.31 20.00 -16.04
CA ILE A 70 18.88 20.44 -14.76
C ILE A 70 19.14 19.27 -13.78
N TYR A 71 18.48 18.11 -13.96
CA TYR A 71 18.66 16.89 -13.18
C TYR A 71 19.56 15.85 -13.87
N GLN A 72 20.32 16.29 -14.89
CA GLN A 72 21.25 15.41 -15.61
C GLN A 72 22.23 14.73 -14.64
N ASP A 73 22.61 13.50 -14.95
CA ASP A 73 23.53 12.65 -14.16
C ASP A 73 23.00 12.24 -12.78
N PHE A 74 21.71 12.44 -12.45
CA PHE A 74 21.07 11.77 -11.33
C PHE A 74 20.93 10.28 -11.65
N THR A 75 20.88 9.42 -10.62
CA THR A 75 20.61 7.99 -10.81
C THR A 75 19.22 7.79 -11.40
N LEU A 76 18.23 8.49 -10.85
CA LEU A 76 16.87 8.56 -11.39
C LEU A 76 16.17 9.85 -10.99
N ILE A 77 15.13 10.19 -11.74
CA ILE A 77 14.09 11.15 -11.34
C ILE A 77 12.73 10.49 -11.36
N LYS A 78 11.78 11.02 -10.56
CA LYS A 78 10.42 10.51 -10.44
C LYS A 78 9.38 11.62 -10.69
N PRO A 79 9.17 12.09 -11.92
CA PRO A 79 8.03 12.93 -12.22
C PRO A 79 6.71 12.16 -12.10
N ASN A 80 5.62 12.87 -11.79
CA ASN A 80 4.28 12.32 -11.90
C ASN A 80 3.72 12.48 -13.32
N ARG A 81 2.55 11.90 -13.62
CA ARG A 81 1.88 12.00 -14.93
C ARG A 81 1.77 13.43 -15.45
N LYS A 82 1.27 14.35 -14.61
CA LYS A 82 1.06 15.77 -15.02
C LYS A 82 2.37 16.50 -15.28
N GLU A 83 3.38 16.22 -14.51
CA GLU A 83 4.73 16.76 -14.69
C GLU A 83 5.35 16.22 -15.97
N THR A 84 5.20 14.93 -16.24
CA THR A 84 5.65 14.28 -17.48
C THR A 84 4.93 14.87 -18.70
N GLU A 85 3.60 15.00 -18.67
CA GLU A 85 2.81 15.62 -19.74
C GLU A 85 3.28 17.07 -20.04
N ALA A 86 3.55 17.84 -18.99
CA ALA A 86 4.05 19.21 -19.13
C ALA A 86 5.44 19.27 -19.78
N ALA A 87 6.30 18.29 -19.49
CA ALA A 87 7.65 18.22 -20.07
C ALA A 87 7.62 17.81 -21.54
N VAL A 88 6.83 16.78 -21.89
CA VAL A 88 6.83 16.23 -23.27
C VAL A 88 5.85 16.92 -24.20
N GLY A 89 4.93 17.74 -23.67
CA GLY A 89 4.01 18.58 -24.46
C GLY A 89 2.80 17.84 -25.03
N PHE A 90 2.51 16.63 -24.56
CA PHE A 90 1.29 15.89 -24.94
C PHE A 90 0.67 15.15 -23.74
N THR A 91 -0.62 14.80 -23.86
CA THR A 91 -1.39 14.10 -22.83
C THR A 91 -1.16 12.61 -22.92
N ILE A 92 -0.96 11.97 -21.77
CA ILE A 92 -0.77 10.52 -21.61
C ILE A 92 -2.13 9.85 -21.41
N LYS A 93 -2.59 9.07 -22.39
CA LYS A 93 -3.89 8.39 -22.40
C LYS A 93 -3.79 6.90 -22.10
N ASP A 94 -2.71 6.27 -22.55
CA ASP A 94 -2.48 4.84 -22.42
C ASP A 94 -1.00 4.52 -22.15
N GLN A 95 -0.67 3.25 -21.98
CA GLN A 95 0.69 2.80 -21.72
C GLN A 95 1.68 3.11 -22.85
N ASN A 96 1.22 3.15 -24.12
CA ASN A 96 2.08 3.50 -25.24
C ASN A 96 2.49 4.98 -25.18
N ASP A 97 1.58 5.86 -24.76
CA ASP A 97 1.88 7.27 -24.56
C ASP A 97 2.87 7.46 -23.41
N VAL A 98 2.75 6.65 -22.32
CA VAL A 98 3.72 6.66 -21.21
C VAL A 98 5.11 6.29 -21.69
N LEU A 99 5.25 5.24 -22.50
CA LEU A 99 6.54 4.78 -23.03
C LEU A 99 7.16 5.85 -23.94
N LYS A 100 6.40 6.45 -24.85
CA LYS A 100 6.88 7.56 -25.71
C LYS A 100 7.35 8.74 -24.86
N ALA A 101 6.60 9.09 -23.82
CA ALA A 101 6.98 10.17 -22.92
C ALA A 101 8.27 9.85 -22.16
N ALA A 102 8.42 8.60 -21.70
CA ALA A 102 9.62 8.15 -21.02
C ALA A 102 10.85 8.17 -21.91
N GLU A 103 10.74 7.71 -23.18
CA GLU A 103 11.81 7.80 -24.17
C GLU A 103 12.26 9.24 -24.41
N GLN A 104 11.30 10.15 -24.68
CA GLN A 104 11.59 11.55 -24.94
C GLN A 104 12.27 12.20 -23.73
N LEU A 105 11.73 12.01 -22.52
CA LEU A 105 12.26 12.63 -21.32
C LEU A 105 13.65 12.08 -20.97
N LYS A 106 13.85 10.76 -21.09
CA LYS A 106 15.15 10.15 -20.82
C LYS A 106 16.23 10.56 -21.82
N ALA A 107 15.90 10.73 -23.09
CA ALA A 107 16.83 11.24 -24.09
C ALA A 107 17.30 12.66 -23.77
N GLU A 108 16.42 13.50 -23.21
CA GLU A 108 16.74 14.87 -22.80
C GLU A 108 17.67 14.89 -21.57
N VAL A 109 17.41 14.04 -20.56
CA VAL A 109 18.02 14.20 -19.23
C VAL A 109 19.26 13.33 -19.01
N LYS A 110 19.51 12.32 -19.86
CA LYS A 110 20.65 11.37 -19.71
C LYS A 110 20.72 10.69 -18.34
N LEU A 111 19.62 10.16 -17.89
CA LEU A 111 19.51 9.40 -16.63
C LEU A 111 19.88 7.93 -16.83
N GLU A 112 20.26 7.25 -15.75
CA GLU A 112 20.35 5.80 -15.75
C GLU A 112 18.95 5.19 -15.80
N PHE A 113 18.05 5.62 -14.91
CA PHE A 113 16.66 5.19 -14.85
C PHE A 113 15.71 6.37 -14.79
N LEU A 114 14.49 6.16 -15.28
CA LEU A 114 13.38 7.09 -15.13
C LEU A 114 12.22 6.33 -14.43
N VAL A 115 11.63 6.95 -13.41
CA VAL A 115 10.43 6.45 -12.76
C VAL A 115 9.31 7.45 -13.00
N ILE A 116 8.16 7.01 -13.54
CA ILE A 116 6.98 7.87 -13.71
C ILE A 116 5.86 7.35 -12.84
N SER A 117 5.38 8.15 -11.90
CA SER A 117 4.19 7.80 -11.12
C SER A 117 2.92 8.16 -11.90
N LEU A 118 2.01 7.19 -12.02
CA LEU A 118 0.84 7.23 -12.91
C LEU A 118 -0.48 7.26 -12.14
N ASP A 119 -0.48 7.81 -10.94
CA ASP A 119 -1.64 7.87 -10.05
C ASP A 119 -2.25 6.47 -9.81
N ARG A 120 -3.52 6.28 -10.16
CA ARG A 120 -4.22 4.99 -10.03
C ARG A 120 -3.72 3.89 -10.96
N ASP A 121 -2.95 4.24 -11.99
CA ASP A 121 -2.43 3.26 -12.95
C ASP A 121 -1.06 2.69 -12.50
N GLY A 122 -0.55 3.16 -11.36
CA GLY A 122 0.66 2.63 -10.75
C GLY A 122 1.93 3.39 -11.09
N LEU A 123 2.99 2.69 -11.49
CA LEU A 123 4.33 3.23 -11.66
C LEU A 123 5.01 2.58 -12.87
N LEU A 124 5.66 3.38 -13.72
CA LEU A 124 6.60 2.92 -14.74
C LEU A 124 8.03 3.08 -14.23
N LEU A 125 8.81 2.01 -14.25
CA LEU A 125 10.27 2.05 -14.24
C LEU A 125 10.76 1.88 -15.68
N PHE A 126 11.56 2.82 -16.17
CA PHE A 126 12.03 2.83 -17.55
C PHE A 126 13.56 2.98 -17.61
N HIS A 127 14.22 2.00 -18.22
CA HIS A 127 15.63 2.04 -18.55
C HIS A 127 15.84 2.36 -20.04
N ASN A 128 15.15 1.63 -20.92
CA ASN A 128 15.14 1.83 -22.37
C ASN A 128 13.91 1.12 -22.98
N PRO A 129 13.60 1.26 -24.29
CA PRO A 129 12.43 0.67 -24.92
C PRO A 129 12.33 -0.87 -24.82
N GLU A 130 13.45 -1.56 -24.60
CA GLU A 130 13.53 -3.01 -24.47
C GLU A 130 13.58 -3.46 -23.00
N ASP A 131 13.75 -2.51 -22.05
CA ASP A 131 13.93 -2.77 -20.63
C ASP A 131 13.13 -1.75 -19.80
N TYR A 132 11.89 -2.10 -19.50
CA TYR A 132 10.98 -1.32 -18.66
C TYR A 132 10.01 -2.23 -17.91
N TYR A 133 9.44 -1.73 -16.81
CA TYR A 133 8.49 -2.46 -15.96
C TYR A 133 7.34 -1.55 -15.56
N PHE A 134 6.11 -2.02 -15.80
CA PHE A 134 4.91 -1.42 -15.20
C PHE A 134 4.58 -2.15 -13.91
N PHE A 135 4.48 -1.40 -12.83
CA PHE A 135 3.98 -1.88 -11.54
C PHE A 135 2.56 -1.33 -11.37
N GLU A 136 1.58 -2.19 -11.52
CA GLU A 136 0.18 -1.81 -11.41
C GLU A 136 -0.14 -1.35 -9.98
N ALA A 137 -1.01 -0.35 -9.84
CA ALA A 137 -1.56 -0.01 -8.54
C ALA A 137 -2.52 -1.12 -8.11
N GLU A 138 -2.36 -1.62 -6.88
CA GLU A 138 -3.39 -2.48 -6.32
C GLU A 138 -4.72 -1.73 -6.30
N THR A 139 -5.77 -2.32 -6.90
CA THR A 139 -7.12 -1.75 -6.93
C THR A 139 -7.69 -1.72 -5.52
N GLN A 140 -7.47 -0.63 -4.80
CA GLN A 140 -7.96 -0.41 -3.45
C GLN A 140 -8.67 0.93 -3.35
N GLU A 141 -9.54 1.05 -2.35
CA GLU A 141 -10.19 2.33 -2.06
C GLU A 141 -9.13 3.37 -1.71
N VAL A 142 -9.15 4.45 -2.47
CA VAL A 142 -8.27 5.61 -2.25
C VAL A 142 -8.98 6.55 -1.28
N PHE A 143 -8.38 6.78 -0.12
CA PHE A 143 -8.89 7.75 0.85
C PHE A 143 -8.23 9.12 0.67
N ASP A 144 -6.92 9.14 0.46
CA ASP A 144 -6.16 10.36 0.25
C ASP A 144 -4.95 10.06 -0.65
N VAL A 145 -4.61 10.99 -1.53
CA VAL A 145 -3.45 10.87 -2.43
C VAL A 145 -2.28 11.77 -2.00
N VAL A 146 -2.47 12.54 -0.92
CA VAL A 146 -1.43 13.44 -0.39
C VAL A 146 -0.30 12.59 0.21
N GLY A 147 0.94 12.84 -0.23
CA GLY A 147 2.12 12.14 0.28
C GLY A 147 2.56 10.92 -0.54
N ALA A 148 1.67 10.29 -1.34
CA ALA A 148 2.02 9.08 -2.10
C ALA A 148 3.26 9.27 -3.01
N GLY A 149 3.43 10.44 -3.62
CA GLY A 149 4.63 10.78 -4.38
C GLY A 149 5.90 10.81 -3.54
N ASP A 150 5.81 11.44 -2.36
CA ASP A 150 6.94 11.51 -1.40
C ASP A 150 7.28 10.11 -0.86
N MET A 151 6.27 9.26 -0.63
CA MET A 151 6.47 7.86 -0.22
C MET A 151 7.23 7.07 -1.30
N VAL A 152 6.84 7.19 -2.58
CA VAL A 152 7.56 6.55 -3.69
C VAL A 152 9.02 6.99 -3.69
N SER A 153 9.30 8.29 -3.65
CA SER A 153 10.67 8.83 -3.68
C SER A 153 11.49 8.39 -2.47
N SER A 154 10.87 8.38 -1.28
CA SER A 154 11.50 7.94 -0.03
C SER A 154 11.86 6.46 -0.05
N MET A 155 10.93 5.60 -0.51
CA MET A 155 11.15 4.16 -0.57
C MET A 155 12.19 3.79 -1.63
N LEU A 156 12.15 4.40 -2.82
CA LEU A 156 13.20 4.25 -3.84
C LEU A 156 14.58 4.56 -3.25
N THR A 157 14.71 5.70 -2.59
CA THR A 157 15.96 6.14 -1.98
C THR A 157 16.43 5.19 -0.89
N PHE A 158 15.52 4.75 -0.01
CA PHE A 158 15.82 3.82 1.07
C PHE A 158 16.32 2.46 0.55
N MET A 159 15.67 1.91 -0.46
CA MET A 159 16.04 0.63 -1.05
C MET A 159 17.39 0.72 -1.78
N LEU A 160 17.64 1.80 -2.52
CA LEU A 160 18.92 2.03 -3.18
C LEU A 160 20.06 2.26 -2.17
N ALA A 161 19.79 2.93 -1.04
CA ALA A 161 20.75 3.05 0.06
C ALA A 161 21.14 1.69 0.65
N GLY A 162 20.23 0.71 0.59
CA GLY A 162 20.45 -0.68 0.95
C GLY A 162 21.06 -1.55 -0.17
N GLN A 163 21.46 -0.95 -1.30
CA GLN A 163 22.01 -1.64 -2.48
C GLN A 163 21.05 -2.65 -3.14
N ALA A 164 19.75 -2.42 -3.00
CA ALA A 164 18.75 -3.22 -3.71
C ALA A 164 18.83 -2.95 -5.23
N LYS A 165 18.42 -3.92 -6.04
CA LYS A 165 18.24 -3.72 -7.47
C LYS A 165 17.10 -2.71 -7.71
N ILE A 166 17.18 -1.96 -8.80
CA ILE A 166 16.21 -0.89 -9.08
C ILE A 166 14.78 -1.42 -9.26
N GLU A 167 14.63 -2.62 -9.84
CA GLU A 167 13.32 -3.26 -10.00
C GLU A 167 12.68 -3.59 -8.65
N GLN A 168 13.49 -4.06 -7.69
CA GLN A 168 13.05 -4.29 -6.32
C GLN A 168 12.68 -2.98 -5.63
N ALA A 169 13.51 -1.94 -5.81
CA ALA A 169 13.22 -0.63 -5.25
C ALA A 169 11.89 -0.05 -5.78
N ALA A 170 11.64 -0.16 -7.09
CA ALA A 170 10.39 0.28 -7.72
C ALA A 170 9.17 -0.51 -7.23
N TYR A 171 9.30 -1.84 -7.09
CA TYR A 171 8.25 -2.68 -6.53
C TYR A 171 7.88 -2.27 -5.09
N TRP A 172 8.87 -2.12 -4.20
CA TRP A 172 8.64 -1.70 -2.82
C TRP A 172 8.09 -0.26 -2.72
N ALA A 173 8.51 0.61 -3.63
CA ALA A 173 7.98 1.97 -3.70
C ALA A 173 6.49 1.99 -4.09
N GLN A 174 6.09 1.17 -5.06
CA GLN A 174 4.69 1.01 -5.45
C GLN A 174 3.85 0.41 -4.33
N LEU A 175 4.37 -0.62 -3.63
CA LEU A 175 3.70 -1.23 -2.49
C LEU A 175 3.46 -0.23 -1.36
N ALA A 176 4.48 0.55 -0.99
CA ALA A 176 4.40 1.54 0.07
C ALA A 176 3.44 2.68 -0.27
N ALA A 177 3.44 3.17 -1.51
CA ALA A 177 2.48 4.16 -1.98
C ALA A 177 1.04 3.63 -1.94
N GLY A 178 0.84 2.37 -2.33
CA GLY A 178 -0.46 1.69 -2.22
C GLY A 178 -0.97 1.57 -0.79
N MET A 179 -0.08 1.43 0.18
CA MET A 179 -0.45 1.46 1.60
C MET A 179 -0.81 2.88 2.06
N GLU A 180 -0.09 3.91 1.63
CA GLU A 180 -0.30 5.29 2.07
C GLU A 180 -1.65 5.83 1.63
N ILE A 181 -2.08 5.61 0.39
CA ILE A 181 -3.37 6.09 -0.13
C ILE A 181 -4.60 5.50 0.59
N GLN A 182 -4.41 4.48 1.43
CA GLN A 182 -5.46 3.89 2.28
C GLN A 182 -5.64 4.62 3.61
N HIS A 183 -4.83 5.64 3.88
CA HIS A 183 -4.88 6.42 5.11
C HIS A 183 -5.20 7.88 4.81
N VAL A 184 -5.74 8.59 5.80
CA VAL A 184 -5.97 10.03 5.69
C VAL A 184 -4.72 10.77 6.18
N GLY A 185 -4.15 11.63 5.34
CA GLY A 185 -2.93 12.37 5.64
C GLY A 185 -1.66 11.53 5.47
N VAL A 186 -0.51 12.15 5.75
CA VAL A 186 0.81 11.51 5.61
C VAL A 186 1.06 10.55 6.76
N VAL A 187 1.38 9.29 6.45
CA VAL A 187 1.68 8.25 7.42
C VAL A 187 3.08 7.68 7.21
N SER A 188 3.62 7.06 8.25
CA SER A 188 4.88 6.33 8.18
C SER A 188 4.64 4.85 8.48
N PHE A 189 5.33 3.97 7.76
CA PHE A 189 5.23 2.52 7.96
C PHE A 189 6.50 1.97 8.58
N SER A 190 6.33 1.08 9.54
CA SER A 190 7.43 0.28 10.06
C SER A 190 7.85 -0.79 9.03
N LYS A 191 9.10 -1.26 9.16
CA LYS A 191 9.57 -2.42 8.38
C LYS A 191 8.63 -3.62 8.50
N HIS A 192 8.07 -3.85 9.68
CA HIS A 192 7.16 -4.97 9.94
C HIS A 192 5.87 -4.86 9.14
N GLU A 193 5.25 -3.68 9.09
CA GLU A 193 4.02 -3.44 8.29
C GLU A 193 4.27 -3.62 6.80
N LEU A 194 5.41 -3.12 6.29
CA LEU A 194 5.81 -3.31 4.90
C LEU A 194 6.00 -4.78 4.55
N LEU A 195 6.71 -5.55 5.40
CA LEU A 195 6.91 -6.98 5.19
C LEU A 195 5.59 -7.76 5.29
N GLN A 196 4.72 -7.44 6.23
CA GLN A 196 3.39 -8.05 6.30
C GLN A 196 2.60 -7.81 5.01
N ARG A 197 2.65 -6.60 4.45
CA ARG A 197 1.98 -6.31 3.19
C ARG A 197 2.57 -7.09 2.03
N TYR A 198 3.89 -7.22 1.96
CA TYR A 198 4.59 -8.00 0.94
C TYR A 198 4.25 -9.49 1.02
N ASP A 199 4.37 -10.08 2.22
CA ASP A 199 4.21 -11.53 2.43
C ASP A 199 2.73 -11.97 2.30
N TYR A 200 1.78 -11.09 2.64
CA TYR A 200 0.36 -11.44 2.80
C TYR A 200 -0.59 -10.52 2.02
N GLY A 201 -0.10 -9.80 1.00
CA GLY A 201 -0.83 -8.73 0.31
C GLY A 201 -2.27 -9.09 -0.08
N GLU A 202 -2.48 -10.15 -0.87
CA GLU A 202 -3.82 -10.61 -1.27
C GLU A 202 -4.59 -11.21 -0.08
N THR A 203 -3.90 -11.96 0.77
CA THR A 203 -4.48 -12.57 1.97
C THR A 203 -4.91 -11.51 2.97
N SER A 204 -4.06 -10.51 3.25
CA SER A 204 -4.40 -9.42 4.17
C SER A 204 -5.50 -8.49 3.63
N ALA A 205 -5.68 -8.40 2.31
CA ALA A 205 -6.76 -7.62 1.70
C ALA A 205 -8.17 -8.13 2.04
N LYS A 206 -8.29 -9.39 2.47
CA LYS A 206 -9.55 -9.96 2.97
C LYS A 206 -9.89 -9.50 4.40
N ILE A 207 -8.93 -8.99 5.16
CA ILE A 207 -9.13 -8.49 6.53
C ILE A 207 -9.58 -7.04 6.44
N VAL A 208 -10.80 -6.77 6.91
CA VAL A 208 -11.42 -5.45 6.76
C VAL A 208 -11.99 -4.92 8.07
N THR A 209 -12.09 -3.60 8.21
CA THR A 209 -12.81 -2.96 9.32
C THR A 209 -14.32 -3.08 9.13
N GLN A 210 -15.09 -2.94 10.21
CA GLN A 210 -16.56 -2.96 10.14
C GLN A 210 -17.10 -1.91 9.18
N GLU A 211 -16.55 -0.69 9.22
CA GLU A 211 -16.94 0.40 8.34
C GLU A 211 -16.71 0.08 6.87
N LYS A 212 -15.52 -0.45 6.54
CA LYS A 212 -15.16 -0.87 5.19
C LYS A 212 -16.04 -2.03 4.71
N LEU A 213 -16.33 -2.99 5.58
CA LEU A 213 -17.22 -4.10 5.26
C LEU A 213 -18.61 -3.60 4.89
N TYR A 214 -19.22 -2.75 5.73
CA TYR A 214 -20.60 -2.27 5.52
C TYR A 214 -20.77 -1.45 4.24
N ARG A 215 -19.75 -0.70 3.83
CA ARG A 215 -19.77 0.07 2.57
C ARG A 215 -19.69 -0.81 1.32
N ASN A 216 -19.08 -1.99 1.44
CA ASN A 216 -18.72 -2.86 0.31
C ASN A 216 -19.42 -4.23 0.36
N LEU A 217 -20.55 -4.34 1.01
CA LEU A 217 -21.34 -5.58 0.99
C LEU A 217 -21.90 -5.85 -0.41
N PRO A 218 -21.78 -7.08 -0.92
CA PRO A 218 -22.34 -7.43 -2.22
C PRO A 218 -23.88 -7.33 -2.20
N GLN A 219 -24.46 -6.81 -3.29
CA GLN A 219 -25.92 -6.64 -3.41
C GLN A 219 -26.60 -7.86 -4.05
N GLU A 220 -25.89 -8.57 -4.94
CA GLU A 220 -26.48 -9.64 -5.76
C GLU A 220 -26.09 -11.05 -5.29
N ILE A 221 -25.07 -11.16 -4.42
CA ILE A 221 -24.57 -12.45 -3.90
C ILE A 221 -25.06 -12.63 -2.47
N PRO A 222 -25.67 -13.78 -2.10
CA PRO A 222 -26.11 -14.02 -0.74
C PRO A 222 -24.92 -14.04 0.22
N ILE A 223 -25.04 -13.31 1.33
CA ILE A 223 -24.02 -13.25 2.36
C ILE A 223 -24.17 -14.45 3.27
N VAL A 224 -23.09 -15.18 3.47
CA VAL A 224 -22.93 -16.25 4.46
C VAL A 224 -22.05 -15.72 5.59
N PHE A 225 -22.50 -15.85 6.82
CA PHE A 225 -21.81 -15.33 7.99
C PHE A 225 -21.51 -16.43 9.00
N THR A 226 -20.32 -16.43 9.52
CA THR A 226 -19.95 -17.24 10.69
C THR A 226 -19.07 -16.44 11.65
N ASN A 227 -19.08 -16.80 12.93
CA ASN A 227 -18.20 -16.17 13.91
C ASN A 227 -17.68 -17.19 14.94
N GLY A 228 -16.54 -16.86 15.51
CA GLY A 228 -15.90 -17.65 16.55
C GLY A 228 -14.62 -17.02 17.08
N TYR A 229 -14.01 -17.64 18.07
CA TYR A 229 -12.72 -17.19 18.59
C TYR A 229 -11.55 -17.56 17.68
N PHE A 230 -11.59 -18.74 17.08
CA PHE A 230 -10.52 -19.31 16.25
C PHE A 230 -9.13 -19.20 16.92
N ASP A 231 -9.12 -19.41 18.26
CA ASP A 231 -7.91 -19.33 19.10
C ASP A 231 -6.86 -20.38 18.69
N GLU A 232 -7.34 -21.59 18.37
CA GLU A 232 -6.56 -22.67 17.78
C GLU A 232 -7.27 -23.18 16.51
N ILE A 233 -6.69 -22.93 15.34
CA ILE A 233 -7.25 -23.47 14.10
C ILE A 233 -6.90 -24.95 13.98
N SER A 234 -7.91 -25.80 13.98
CA SER A 234 -7.79 -27.25 13.86
C SER A 234 -8.27 -27.76 12.49
N ALA A 235 -7.99 -29.02 12.18
CA ALA A 235 -8.52 -29.67 10.98
C ALA A 235 -10.05 -29.63 10.91
N GLY A 236 -10.74 -29.66 12.07
CA GLY A 236 -12.19 -29.49 12.14
C GLY A 236 -12.65 -28.12 11.69
N HIS A 237 -11.95 -27.05 12.09
CA HIS A 237 -12.23 -25.70 11.63
C HIS A 237 -12.00 -25.57 10.11
N LEU A 238 -10.93 -26.15 9.57
CA LEU A 238 -10.66 -26.13 8.12
C LEU A 238 -11.77 -26.85 7.34
N LYS A 239 -12.21 -28.02 7.82
CA LYS A 239 -13.31 -28.77 7.20
C LYS A 239 -14.62 -27.98 7.25
N PHE A 240 -14.94 -27.36 8.39
CA PHE A 240 -16.09 -26.49 8.57
C PHE A 240 -16.06 -25.32 7.57
N LEU A 241 -14.95 -24.58 7.50
CA LEU A 241 -14.81 -23.44 6.59
C LEU A 241 -14.82 -23.87 5.12
N HIS A 242 -14.22 -25.01 4.78
CA HIS A 242 -14.26 -25.52 3.40
C HIS A 242 -15.69 -25.83 2.92
N GLN A 243 -16.60 -26.24 3.81
CA GLN A 243 -18.00 -26.47 3.47
C GLN A 243 -18.71 -25.17 3.03
N LEU A 244 -18.24 -23.97 3.46
CA LEU A 244 -18.80 -22.69 3.02
C LEU A 244 -18.74 -22.51 1.49
N ASN A 245 -17.72 -23.07 0.81
CA ASN A 245 -17.62 -23.04 -0.65
C ASN A 245 -18.81 -23.70 -1.37
N THR A 246 -19.49 -24.63 -0.70
CA THR A 246 -20.65 -25.31 -1.29
C THR A 246 -21.89 -24.42 -1.35
N LEU A 247 -21.91 -23.32 -0.58
CA LEU A 247 -23.07 -22.44 -0.42
C LEU A 247 -23.19 -21.38 -1.53
N LYS A 248 -22.17 -21.21 -2.36
CA LYS A 248 -22.13 -20.22 -3.46
C LYS A 248 -22.50 -18.79 -2.99
N GLY A 249 -22.05 -18.42 -1.80
CA GLY A 249 -22.28 -17.13 -1.17
C GLY A 249 -21.00 -16.34 -0.96
N PHE A 250 -21.12 -15.09 -0.52
CA PHE A 250 -20.01 -14.26 -0.06
C PHE A 250 -19.76 -14.56 1.43
N ASN A 251 -18.66 -15.22 1.73
CA ASN A 251 -18.38 -15.81 3.03
C ASN A 251 -17.61 -14.84 3.94
N ILE A 252 -18.27 -14.39 5.00
CA ILE A 252 -17.72 -13.49 6.02
C ILE A 252 -17.44 -14.28 7.30
N VAL A 253 -16.21 -14.24 7.79
CA VAL A 253 -15.81 -14.82 9.07
C VAL A 253 -15.51 -13.70 10.06
N ALA A 254 -16.24 -13.64 11.16
CA ALA A 254 -16.02 -12.66 12.22
C ALA A 254 -15.30 -13.32 13.42
N ILE A 255 -14.25 -12.65 13.92
CA ILE A 255 -13.50 -13.12 15.08
C ILE A 255 -13.51 -12.10 16.20
N ASN A 256 -13.61 -12.57 17.43
CA ASN A 256 -13.48 -11.72 18.60
C ASN A 256 -12.06 -11.17 18.74
N SER A 257 -11.93 -9.90 19.14
CA SER A 257 -10.65 -9.30 19.49
C SER A 257 -10.01 -10.00 20.71
N ASP A 258 -8.72 -9.80 20.90
CA ASP A 258 -7.99 -10.34 22.04
C ASP A 258 -8.56 -9.82 23.36
N GLN A 259 -9.00 -8.56 23.37
CA GLN A 259 -9.66 -7.96 24.54
C GLN A 259 -11.00 -8.62 24.83
N SER A 260 -11.81 -8.89 23.82
CA SER A 260 -13.10 -9.58 23.94
C SER A 260 -12.91 -10.99 24.48
N ILE A 261 -11.95 -11.77 23.94
CA ILE A 261 -11.65 -13.12 24.41
C ILE A 261 -11.16 -13.12 25.86
N THR A 262 -10.24 -12.21 26.19
CA THR A 262 -9.69 -12.11 27.55
C THR A 262 -10.78 -11.84 28.58
N LYS A 263 -11.71 -10.93 28.25
CA LYS A 263 -12.88 -10.64 29.14
C LYS A 263 -13.77 -11.84 29.31
N GLN A 264 -13.96 -12.67 28.30
CA GLN A 264 -14.91 -13.82 28.35
C GLN A 264 -14.28 -15.10 28.93
N LYS A 265 -13.01 -15.37 28.60
CA LYS A 265 -12.31 -16.61 29.02
C LYS A 265 -11.38 -16.42 30.22
N GLY A 266 -11.12 -15.17 30.64
CA GLY A 266 -10.19 -14.89 31.74
C GLY A 266 -8.71 -15.11 31.39
N ARG A 267 -8.38 -15.37 30.12
CA ARG A 267 -7.03 -15.53 29.61
C ARG A 267 -6.93 -14.97 28.20
N PRO A 268 -5.76 -14.45 27.77
CA PRO A 268 -5.53 -14.07 26.38
C PRO A 268 -5.59 -15.31 25.46
N PRO A 269 -5.88 -15.11 24.15
CA PRO A 269 -5.77 -16.18 23.17
C PRO A 269 -4.30 -16.58 22.95
N LEU A 270 -4.07 -17.75 22.35
CA LEU A 270 -2.73 -18.24 21.96
C LEU A 270 -2.13 -17.41 20.83
N LEU A 271 -2.93 -17.14 19.80
CA LEU A 271 -2.58 -16.28 18.68
C LEU A 271 -3.31 -14.96 18.83
N ASN A 272 -2.61 -13.84 18.58
CA ASN A 272 -3.25 -12.54 18.61
C ASN A 272 -4.29 -12.41 17.47
N GLU A 273 -5.19 -11.44 17.60
CA GLU A 273 -6.31 -11.24 16.65
C GLU A 273 -5.85 -11.07 15.20
N ARG A 274 -4.68 -10.44 14.97
CA ARG A 274 -4.14 -10.26 13.62
C ARG A 274 -3.65 -11.58 13.03
N GLU A 275 -2.96 -12.40 13.81
CA GLU A 275 -2.49 -13.72 13.39
C GLU A 275 -3.68 -14.65 13.10
N ARG A 276 -4.71 -14.64 13.95
CA ARG A 276 -5.94 -15.41 13.74
C ARG A 276 -6.68 -14.97 12.47
N ALA A 277 -6.81 -13.67 12.27
CA ALA A 277 -7.41 -13.10 11.06
C ALA A 277 -6.63 -13.49 9.80
N LEU A 278 -5.30 -13.44 9.87
CA LEU A 278 -4.43 -13.79 8.75
C LEU A 278 -4.57 -15.25 8.35
N LEU A 279 -4.55 -16.18 9.31
CA LEU A 279 -4.75 -17.61 9.04
C LEU A 279 -6.09 -17.87 8.38
N LEU A 280 -7.16 -17.22 8.84
CA LEU A 280 -8.49 -17.35 8.25
C LEU A 280 -8.57 -16.76 6.86
N SER A 281 -7.93 -15.62 6.63
CA SER A 281 -7.93 -14.96 5.32
C SER A 281 -7.15 -15.75 4.24
N ALA A 282 -6.21 -16.60 4.64
CA ALA A 282 -5.50 -17.52 3.74
C ALA A 282 -6.38 -18.70 3.26
N ILE A 283 -7.55 -18.91 3.87
CA ILE A 283 -8.47 -19.97 3.45
C ILE A 283 -9.26 -19.50 2.23
N GLU A 284 -9.22 -20.28 1.15
CA GLU A 284 -9.89 -19.96 -0.11
C GLU A 284 -11.38 -19.67 0.06
N ALA A 285 -12.05 -20.45 0.92
CA ALA A 285 -13.47 -20.33 1.22
C ALA A 285 -13.87 -19.04 1.95
N VAL A 286 -12.94 -18.21 2.38
CA VAL A 286 -13.18 -16.98 3.14
C VAL A 286 -12.99 -15.78 2.24
N ASP A 287 -14.04 -14.96 2.05
CA ASP A 287 -13.98 -13.74 1.27
C ASP A 287 -13.59 -12.53 2.11
N ARG A 288 -14.09 -12.46 3.37
CA ARG A 288 -13.73 -11.38 4.31
C ARG A 288 -13.57 -11.90 5.72
N VAL A 289 -12.62 -11.31 6.42
CA VAL A 289 -12.42 -11.50 7.86
C VAL A 289 -12.62 -10.16 8.55
N ILE A 290 -13.36 -10.18 9.67
CA ILE A 290 -13.62 -8.99 10.48
C ILE A 290 -13.31 -9.25 11.94
N ILE A 291 -12.64 -8.31 12.61
CA ILE A 291 -12.37 -8.35 14.04
C ILE A 291 -13.40 -7.49 14.77
N PHE A 292 -13.96 -7.96 15.88
CA PHE A 292 -14.95 -7.22 16.66
C PHE A 292 -14.74 -7.36 18.18
N ASP A 293 -15.12 -6.31 18.91
CA ASP A 293 -14.90 -6.19 20.35
C ASP A 293 -16.10 -6.62 21.20
N ASP A 294 -17.30 -6.70 20.60
CA ASP A 294 -18.52 -7.05 21.30
C ASP A 294 -18.42 -8.48 21.90
N PRO A 295 -19.17 -8.79 22.97
CA PRO A 295 -19.21 -10.12 23.54
C PRO A 295 -19.68 -11.20 22.57
N ASP A 296 -20.61 -10.86 21.68
CA ASP A 296 -21.15 -11.75 20.66
C ASP A 296 -21.33 -10.99 19.32
N ALA A 297 -21.67 -11.70 18.27
CA ALA A 297 -21.80 -11.15 16.93
C ALA A 297 -23.18 -10.54 16.60
N SER A 298 -24.04 -10.30 17.59
CA SER A 298 -25.42 -9.83 17.37
C SER A 298 -25.47 -8.51 16.63
N SER A 299 -24.62 -7.55 17.00
CA SER A 299 -24.51 -6.24 16.34
C SER A 299 -24.11 -6.37 14.86
N LEU A 300 -23.12 -7.23 14.57
CA LEU A 300 -22.67 -7.51 13.21
C LEU A 300 -23.80 -8.14 12.36
N ILE A 301 -24.48 -9.14 12.89
CA ILE A 301 -25.57 -9.82 12.18
C ILE A 301 -26.71 -8.88 11.84
N ARG A 302 -27.09 -7.97 12.75
CA ARG A 302 -28.13 -6.94 12.49
C ARG A 302 -27.74 -5.98 11.39
N ASN A 303 -26.44 -5.58 11.34
CA ASN A 303 -25.94 -4.60 10.36
C ASN A 303 -25.68 -5.24 8.99
N ILE A 304 -25.10 -6.45 8.96
CA ILE A 304 -24.77 -7.19 7.72
C ILE A 304 -26.03 -7.76 7.06
N ARG A 305 -27.01 -8.20 7.86
CA ARG A 305 -28.21 -8.92 7.43
C ARG A 305 -27.89 -10.09 6.48
N PRO A 306 -27.10 -11.07 6.92
CA PRO A 306 -26.73 -12.19 6.08
C PRO A 306 -27.95 -13.01 5.67
N ALA A 307 -27.89 -13.66 4.51
CA ALA A 307 -28.89 -14.62 4.10
C ALA A 307 -28.82 -15.91 4.93
N LEU A 308 -27.61 -16.26 5.37
CA LEU A 308 -27.33 -17.48 6.12
C LEU A 308 -26.29 -17.23 7.21
N VAL A 309 -26.58 -17.69 8.43
CA VAL A 309 -25.61 -17.81 9.52
C VAL A 309 -25.26 -19.29 9.67
N VAL A 310 -23.97 -19.61 9.67
CA VAL A 310 -23.48 -20.99 9.82
C VAL A 310 -22.74 -21.12 11.14
N LYS A 311 -23.03 -22.16 11.89
CA LYS A 311 -22.38 -22.52 13.16
C LYS A 311 -21.87 -23.98 13.15
N GLY A 312 -20.90 -24.26 13.99
CA GLY A 312 -20.46 -25.64 14.21
C GLY A 312 -21.59 -26.50 14.81
N LYS A 313 -21.67 -27.76 14.41
CA LYS A 313 -22.75 -28.68 14.84
C LYS A 313 -22.82 -28.86 16.36
N HIS A 314 -21.72 -28.66 17.05
CA HIS A 314 -21.71 -28.72 18.51
C HIS A 314 -22.53 -27.61 19.19
N PHE A 315 -22.88 -26.54 18.48
CA PHE A 315 -23.79 -25.50 18.98
C PHE A 315 -25.26 -25.78 18.76
N GLU A 316 -25.64 -26.83 18.00
CA GLU A 316 -27.03 -27.12 17.62
C GLU A 316 -27.98 -27.31 18.84
N LYS A 317 -27.43 -27.80 19.94
CA LYS A 317 -28.18 -28.03 21.19
C LYS A 317 -28.00 -26.93 22.24
N GLN A 318 -27.33 -25.83 21.89
CA GLN A 318 -27.03 -24.74 22.80
C GLN A 318 -27.89 -23.52 22.45
N GLN A 319 -28.19 -22.71 23.44
CA GLN A 319 -28.79 -21.40 23.21
C GLN A 319 -27.68 -20.44 22.72
N LEU A 320 -27.80 -19.96 21.49
CA LEU A 320 -26.84 -19.02 20.93
C LEU A 320 -27.11 -17.61 21.44
N PRO A 321 -26.10 -16.85 21.87
CA PRO A 321 -26.25 -15.41 22.19
C PRO A 321 -26.86 -14.60 21.04
N GLU A 322 -26.50 -14.94 19.80
CA GLU A 322 -26.93 -14.24 18.59
C GLU A 322 -28.33 -14.67 18.07
N GLN A 323 -29.04 -15.58 18.74
CA GLN A 323 -30.27 -16.16 18.22
C GLN A 323 -31.36 -15.12 17.90
N GLU A 324 -31.48 -14.09 18.74
CA GLU A 324 -32.43 -13.00 18.50
C GLU A 324 -32.03 -12.15 17.27
N ALA A 325 -30.76 -11.78 17.16
CA ALA A 325 -30.25 -11.02 16.02
C ALA A 325 -30.39 -11.79 14.71
N ILE A 326 -30.18 -13.10 14.70
CA ILE A 326 -30.41 -13.96 13.53
C ILE A 326 -31.88 -13.90 13.10
N ARG A 327 -32.81 -13.99 14.04
CA ARG A 327 -34.24 -13.91 13.76
C ARG A 327 -34.64 -12.53 13.23
N GLU A 328 -34.17 -11.45 13.86
CA GLU A 328 -34.43 -10.07 13.47
C GLU A 328 -33.87 -9.72 12.09
N SER A 329 -32.70 -10.26 11.74
CA SER A 329 -32.08 -10.06 10.42
C SER A 329 -32.78 -10.82 9.30
N GLY A 330 -33.63 -11.80 9.62
CA GLY A 330 -34.28 -12.70 8.65
C GLY A 330 -33.34 -13.81 8.12
N ALA A 331 -32.16 -13.96 8.70
CA ALA A 331 -31.17 -14.96 8.30
C ALA A 331 -31.65 -16.39 8.62
N LYS A 332 -31.33 -17.33 7.77
CA LYS A 332 -31.41 -18.76 8.10
C LYS A 332 -30.25 -19.14 9.00
N LEU A 333 -30.46 -20.16 9.86
CA LEU A 333 -29.39 -20.74 10.70
C LEU A 333 -29.16 -22.17 10.28
N GLU A 334 -27.92 -22.52 9.95
CA GLU A 334 -27.51 -23.89 9.63
C GLU A 334 -26.31 -24.32 10.46
N TYR A 335 -26.20 -25.63 10.69
CA TYR A 335 -25.11 -26.20 11.45
C TYR A 335 -24.29 -27.18 10.62
N PHE A 336 -22.99 -26.92 10.56
CA PHE A 336 -22.05 -27.72 9.76
C PHE A 336 -21.18 -28.60 10.66
N SER A 337 -20.87 -29.80 10.15
CA SER A 337 -20.02 -30.75 10.87
C SER A 337 -18.55 -30.30 10.82
N GLU A 338 -17.91 -30.42 11.98
CA GLU A 338 -16.47 -30.21 12.14
C GLU A 338 -15.66 -31.51 12.04
N TYR A 339 -16.36 -32.65 11.90
CA TYR A 339 -15.79 -34.01 11.86
C TYR A 339 -16.25 -34.80 10.63
#